data_46bdd96ad22b1445d1cb8f1856390155
#
_entry.id   46bdd96ad22b1445d1cb8f1856390155
#
_cell.length_a   1.000
_cell.length_b   1.000
_cell.length_c   1.000
_cell.angle_alpha   90.00
_cell.angle_beta   90.00
_cell.angle_gamma   90.00
#
_symmetry.space_group_name_H-M   'P 1'
#
loop_
_entity.id
_entity.type
_entity.pdbx_description
1 polymer ?
#
loop_
_entity_poly.entity_id
_entity_poly.type
_entity_poly.pdbx_seq_one_letter_code
_entity_poly.pdbx_strand_id
1 'polypeptide(L)'
;MARSLTEAERQLISAMITSAKATNPNQYDTQETWQNWRQDLLQMLDRITAGDACECGKCPSFQLLVDNKPVQAGKNQIILEAFISEGLVMLFVDDGIPSYLEIAPNLDVQLDLPDEEALIF
;
A
#
# COMPACT_ATOMS: atom_id res chain seq x y z
N MET A 1 -12.51 -6.83 11.22
CA MET A 1 -11.83 -6.86 12.54
C MET A 1 -10.37 -6.45 12.36
N ALA A 2 -9.89 -5.55 13.20
CA ALA A 2 -8.52 -5.08 13.11
C ALA A 2 -7.54 -6.09 13.69
N ARG A 3 -6.39 -6.25 13.04
CA ARG A 3 -5.28 -7.03 13.57
C ARG A 3 -3.98 -6.27 13.31
N SER A 4 -2.96 -6.56 14.08
CA SER A 4 -1.65 -5.97 13.84
C SER A 4 -1.09 -6.43 12.50
N LEU A 5 -0.30 -5.57 11.85
CA LEU A 5 0.43 -5.96 10.66
C LEU A 5 1.46 -7.02 11.04
N THR A 6 1.63 -8.02 10.19
CA THR A 6 2.79 -8.91 10.31
C THR A 6 4.05 -8.16 9.94
N GLU A 7 5.20 -8.68 10.34
CA GLU A 7 6.49 -8.08 9.97
C GLU A 7 6.63 -8.00 8.45
N ALA A 8 6.24 -9.05 7.74
CA ALA A 8 6.31 -9.07 6.28
C ALA A 8 5.42 -8.02 5.66
N GLU A 9 4.20 -7.84 6.18
CA GLU A 9 3.28 -6.80 5.69
C GLU A 9 3.84 -5.41 5.94
N ARG A 10 4.41 -5.18 7.11
CA ARG A 10 5.00 -3.90 7.47
C ARG A 10 6.19 -3.57 6.55
N GLN A 11 7.04 -4.54 6.30
CA GLN A 11 8.19 -4.37 5.40
C GLN A 11 7.74 -4.07 3.98
N LEU A 12 6.74 -4.76 3.49
CA LEU A 12 6.21 -4.54 2.14
C LEU A 12 5.63 -3.14 1.99
N ILE A 13 4.81 -2.72 2.95
CA ILE A 13 4.21 -1.38 2.93
C ILE A 13 5.31 -0.32 3.02
N SER A 14 6.31 -0.51 3.89
CA SER A 14 7.44 0.41 4.02
C SER A 14 8.20 0.55 2.70
N ALA A 15 8.47 -0.55 2.01
CA ALA A 15 9.15 -0.53 0.73
C ALA A 15 8.33 0.20 -0.34
N MET A 16 7.02 -0.02 -0.35
CA MET A 16 6.12 0.69 -1.27
C MET A 16 6.15 2.19 -1.02
N ILE A 17 6.07 2.62 0.23
CA ILE A 17 6.13 4.04 0.58
C ILE A 17 7.46 4.66 0.18
N THR A 18 8.55 3.92 0.35
CA THR A 18 9.90 4.46 0.12
C THR A 18 10.23 4.56 -1.37
N SER A 19 9.85 3.58 -2.17
CA SER A 19 10.42 3.41 -3.51
C SER A 19 9.41 3.29 -4.65
N ALA A 20 8.15 2.95 -4.38
CA ALA A 20 7.17 2.75 -5.46
C ALA A 20 6.84 4.07 -6.16
N LYS A 21 6.49 3.97 -7.45
CA LYS A 21 6.17 5.13 -8.27
C LYS A 21 4.69 5.48 -8.15
N ALA A 22 4.40 6.77 -8.13
CA ALA A 22 3.01 7.21 -8.24
C ALA A 22 2.55 7.11 -9.69
N THR A 23 1.40 6.48 -9.91
CA THR A 23 0.84 6.31 -11.25
C THR A 23 -0.03 7.47 -11.67
N ASN A 24 -0.48 8.28 -10.70
CA ASN A 24 -1.34 9.42 -10.95
C ASN A 24 -0.84 10.65 -10.19
N PRO A 25 0.38 11.13 -10.52
CA PRO A 25 0.93 12.31 -9.84
C PRO A 25 0.03 13.51 -10.08
N ASN A 26 -0.14 14.33 -9.05
CA ASN A 26 -0.92 15.54 -9.13
C ASN A 26 -0.17 16.66 -8.41
N GLN A 27 -0.77 17.27 -7.40
CA GLN A 27 -0.15 18.36 -6.64
C GLN A 27 1.13 17.96 -5.89
N TYR A 28 1.45 16.67 -5.85
CA TYR A 28 2.61 16.14 -5.15
C TYR A 28 3.78 15.83 -6.10
N ASP A 29 3.77 16.34 -7.31
CA ASP A 29 4.74 15.95 -8.33
C ASP A 29 6.07 16.69 -8.27
N THR A 30 6.27 17.60 -7.32
CA THR A 30 7.59 18.20 -7.10
C THR A 30 8.45 17.27 -6.24
N GLN A 31 9.74 17.19 -6.54
CA GLN A 31 10.64 16.27 -5.84
C GLN A 31 10.68 16.54 -4.33
N GLU A 32 10.69 17.79 -3.93
CA GLU A 32 10.71 18.17 -2.51
C GLU A 32 9.45 17.73 -1.80
N THR A 33 8.29 17.98 -2.41
CA THR A 33 7.01 17.56 -1.87
C THR A 33 6.95 16.04 -1.74
N TRP A 34 7.47 15.32 -2.72
CA TRP A 34 7.54 13.87 -2.73
C TRP A 34 8.28 13.30 -1.51
N GLN A 35 9.47 13.84 -1.22
CA GLN A 35 10.26 13.31 -0.13
C GLN A 35 9.59 13.54 1.23
N ASN A 36 9.05 14.74 1.45
CA ASN A 36 8.36 15.06 2.69
C ASN A 36 7.12 14.21 2.88
N TRP A 37 6.38 14.02 1.83
CA TRP A 37 5.15 13.23 1.85
C TRP A 37 5.42 11.76 2.16
N ARG A 38 6.46 11.18 1.59
CA ARG A 38 6.84 9.80 1.87
C ARG A 38 7.29 9.61 3.31
N GLN A 39 8.02 10.58 3.85
CA GLN A 39 8.42 10.53 5.26
C GLN A 39 7.22 10.59 6.19
N ASP A 40 6.23 11.42 5.86
CA ASP A 40 4.99 11.48 6.63
C ASP A 40 4.27 10.14 6.62
N LEU A 41 4.21 9.46 5.48
CA LEU A 41 3.61 8.14 5.39
C LEU A 41 4.36 7.11 6.23
N LEU A 42 5.70 7.14 6.19
CA LEU A 42 6.50 6.21 6.99
C LEU A 42 6.25 6.39 8.49
N GLN A 43 6.03 7.61 8.93
CA GLN A 43 5.73 7.90 10.33
C GLN A 43 4.38 7.34 10.76
N MET A 44 3.48 7.08 9.83
CA MET A 44 2.17 6.50 10.14
C MET A 44 2.22 4.99 10.34
N LEU A 45 3.31 4.30 9.97
CA LEU A 45 3.36 2.84 10.02
C LEU A 45 3.00 2.27 11.39
N ASP A 46 3.41 2.91 12.47
CA ASP A 46 3.12 2.42 13.82
C ASP A 46 1.65 2.55 14.20
N ARG A 47 0.87 3.32 13.43
CA ARG A 47 -0.56 3.52 13.64
C ARG A 47 -1.42 2.68 12.73
N ILE A 48 -0.81 1.94 11.79
CA ILE A 48 -1.52 1.15 10.79
C ILE A 48 -1.75 -0.26 11.30
N THR A 49 -2.98 -0.72 11.19
CA THR A 49 -3.36 -2.12 11.39
C THR A 49 -4.06 -2.63 10.16
N ALA A 50 -4.19 -3.96 10.05
CA ALA A 50 -4.89 -4.58 8.94
C ALA A 50 -6.37 -4.70 9.25
N GLY A 51 -7.20 -4.33 8.28
CA GLY A 51 -8.65 -4.51 8.35
C GLY A 51 -9.09 -5.75 7.56
N ASP A 52 -10.20 -5.61 6.84
CA ASP A 52 -10.79 -6.73 6.12
C ASP A 52 -9.92 -7.16 4.95
N ALA A 53 -9.76 -8.48 4.80
CA ALA A 53 -9.08 -9.06 3.66
C ALA A 53 -9.98 -9.02 2.43
N CYS A 54 -9.36 -9.14 1.24
CA CYS A 54 -10.09 -9.24 -0.01
C CYS A 54 -10.97 -10.50 -0.01
N GLU A 55 -12.22 -10.35 -0.41
CA GLU A 55 -13.19 -11.46 -0.41
C GLU A 55 -12.95 -12.46 -1.54
N CYS A 56 -12.07 -12.16 -2.50
CA CYS A 56 -11.80 -13.06 -3.63
C CYS A 56 -11.17 -14.39 -3.19
N GLY A 57 -10.50 -14.42 -2.04
CA GLY A 57 -9.83 -15.61 -1.53
C GLY A 57 -8.56 -16.02 -2.26
N LYS A 58 -8.15 -15.25 -3.28
CA LYS A 58 -6.99 -15.58 -4.11
C LYS A 58 -5.84 -14.60 -3.98
N CYS A 59 -6.11 -13.35 -3.65
CA CYS A 59 -5.07 -12.35 -3.48
C CYS A 59 -4.90 -11.99 -2.00
N PRO A 60 -3.68 -11.66 -1.57
CA PRO A 60 -3.42 -11.30 -0.17
C PRO A 60 -3.69 -9.82 0.12
N SER A 61 -4.59 -9.19 -0.63
CA SER A 61 -4.95 -7.77 -0.48
C SER A 61 -5.79 -7.56 0.78
N PHE A 62 -5.62 -6.39 1.41
CA PHE A 62 -6.41 -6.08 2.61
C PHE A 62 -6.50 -4.58 2.84
N GLN A 63 -7.55 -4.20 3.56
CA GLN A 63 -7.80 -2.83 3.98
C GLN A 63 -6.80 -2.42 5.06
N LEU A 64 -6.35 -1.17 5.01
CA LEU A 64 -5.52 -0.58 6.05
C LEU A 64 -6.39 0.27 6.96
N LEU A 65 -6.15 0.16 8.26
CA LEU A 65 -6.80 0.99 9.26
C LEU A 65 -5.75 1.90 9.90
N VAL A 66 -6.12 3.12 10.18
CA VAL A 66 -5.26 4.06 10.92
C VAL A 66 -5.96 4.37 12.23
N ASP A 67 -5.25 4.15 13.34
CA ASP A 67 -5.83 4.25 14.69
C ASP A 67 -7.09 3.38 14.82
N ASN A 68 -7.05 2.19 14.20
CA ASN A 68 -8.13 1.20 14.20
C ASN A 68 -9.42 1.67 13.52
N LYS A 69 -9.32 2.66 12.62
CA LYS A 69 -10.47 3.17 11.86
C LYS A 69 -10.23 3.05 10.37
N PRO A 70 -11.25 2.68 9.57
CA PRO A 70 -11.10 2.67 8.12
C PRO A 70 -10.83 4.07 7.60
N VAL A 71 -10.00 4.12 6.56
CA VAL A 71 -9.67 5.36 5.88
C VAL A 71 -10.69 5.58 4.77
N GLN A 72 -11.36 6.72 4.79
CA GLN A 72 -12.37 7.04 3.78
C GLN A 72 -11.71 7.51 2.50
N ALA A 73 -12.36 7.22 1.37
CA ALA A 73 -11.90 7.72 0.09
C ALA A 73 -11.86 9.24 0.10
N GLY A 74 -10.70 9.80 -0.23
CA GLY A 74 -10.47 11.23 -0.23
C GLY A 74 -10.63 11.85 -1.61
N LYS A 75 -10.49 13.17 -1.64
CA LYS A 75 -10.51 13.92 -2.90
C LYS A 75 -9.23 13.73 -3.70
N ASN A 76 -8.11 13.50 -3.01
CA ASN A 76 -6.80 13.33 -3.61
C ASN A 76 -6.31 11.91 -3.32
N GLN A 77 -6.51 11.03 -4.28
CA GLN A 77 -5.99 9.67 -4.17
C GLN A 77 -4.73 9.53 -5.00
N ILE A 78 -3.72 8.94 -4.39
CA ILE A 78 -2.49 8.58 -5.07
C ILE A 78 -2.33 7.07 -4.98
N ILE A 79 -1.91 6.46 -6.08
CA ILE A 79 -1.64 5.03 -6.13
C ILE A 79 -0.14 4.87 -6.32
N LEU A 80 0.53 4.26 -5.33
CA LEU A 80 1.91 3.85 -5.44
C LEU A 80 1.94 2.45 -6.03
N GLU A 81 2.75 2.25 -7.06
CA GLU A 81 2.73 1.03 -7.84
C GLU A 81 4.13 0.45 -7.98
N ALA A 82 4.21 -0.87 -7.84
CA ALA A 82 5.40 -1.64 -8.11
C ALA A 82 5.00 -2.96 -8.77
N PHE A 83 5.96 -3.62 -9.40
CA PHE A 83 5.71 -4.88 -10.08
C PHE A 83 6.34 -6.03 -9.32
N ILE A 84 5.76 -7.21 -9.47
CA ILE A 84 6.36 -8.48 -9.10
C ILE A 84 6.25 -9.39 -10.33
N SER A 85 6.99 -10.48 -10.37
CA SER A 85 6.95 -11.37 -11.54
C SER A 85 5.55 -11.91 -11.79
N GLU A 86 4.73 -12.10 -10.74
CA GLU A 86 3.40 -12.68 -10.83
C GLU A 86 2.29 -11.64 -10.96
N GLY A 87 2.61 -10.34 -10.88
CA GLY A 87 1.56 -9.32 -10.94
C GLY A 87 2.00 -7.93 -10.54
N LEU A 88 1.09 -7.23 -9.87
CA LEU A 88 1.20 -5.82 -9.56
C LEU A 88 0.90 -5.61 -8.08
N VAL A 89 1.66 -4.73 -7.44
CA VAL A 89 1.42 -4.31 -6.06
C VAL A 89 1.07 -2.83 -6.06
N MET A 90 -0.03 -2.48 -5.42
CA MET A 90 -0.50 -1.09 -5.34
C MET A 90 -0.79 -0.72 -3.89
N LEU A 91 -0.30 0.44 -3.49
CA LEU A 91 -0.66 1.04 -2.20
C LEU A 91 -1.49 2.27 -2.48
N PHE A 92 -2.75 2.25 -2.04
CA PHE A 92 -3.66 3.39 -2.20
C PHE A 92 -3.46 4.34 -1.03
N VAL A 93 -3.34 5.62 -1.35
CA VAL A 93 -3.17 6.68 -0.37
C VAL A 93 -4.25 7.72 -0.62
N ASP A 94 -5.14 7.90 0.36
CA ASP A 94 -6.25 8.83 0.29
C ASP A 94 -5.98 10.03 1.18
N ASP A 95 -5.86 11.22 0.59
CA ASP A 95 -5.56 12.47 1.29
C ASP A 95 -4.34 12.33 2.23
N GLY A 96 -3.30 11.64 1.75
CA GLY A 96 -2.07 11.45 2.51
C GLY A 96 -2.10 10.33 3.54
N ILE A 97 -3.14 9.48 3.54
CA ILE A 97 -3.30 8.40 4.51
C ILE A 97 -3.37 7.06 3.77
N PRO A 98 -2.51 6.08 4.10
CA PRO A 98 -2.59 4.77 3.45
C PRO A 98 -3.92 4.08 3.75
N SER A 99 -4.62 3.60 2.72
CA SER A 99 -6.00 3.10 2.86
C SER A 99 -6.17 1.65 2.45
N TYR A 100 -5.37 1.15 1.51
CA TYR A 100 -5.54 -0.20 0.99
C TYR A 100 -4.24 -0.70 0.35
N LEU A 101 -3.92 -1.96 0.60
CA LEU A 101 -2.82 -2.63 -0.08
C LEU A 101 -3.41 -3.69 -1.01
N GLU A 102 -3.17 -3.55 -2.32
CA GLU A 102 -3.69 -4.47 -3.30
C GLU A 102 -2.55 -5.21 -4.00
N ILE A 103 -2.68 -6.52 -4.06
CA ILE A 103 -1.80 -7.37 -4.84
C ILE A 103 -2.65 -8.02 -5.92
N ALA A 104 -2.40 -7.65 -7.19
CA ALA A 104 -3.19 -8.09 -8.32
C ALA A 104 -2.40 -9.09 -9.17
N PRO A 105 -2.77 -10.38 -9.17
CA PRO A 105 -2.06 -11.37 -9.98
C PRO A 105 -2.35 -11.17 -11.47
N ASN A 106 -1.37 -11.49 -12.30
CA ASN A 106 -1.52 -11.44 -13.76
C ASN A 106 -2.49 -12.51 -14.28
N LEU A 107 -2.55 -13.64 -13.58
CA LEU A 107 -3.41 -14.76 -13.93
C LEU A 107 -4.36 -15.02 -12.77
N ASP A 108 -5.46 -15.71 -13.04
CA ASP A 108 -6.44 -16.08 -12.01
C ASP A 108 -5.88 -17.22 -11.16
N VAL A 109 -4.85 -16.92 -10.39
CA VAL A 109 -4.17 -17.86 -9.50
C VAL A 109 -4.09 -17.27 -8.11
N GLN A 110 -3.97 -18.15 -7.13
CA GLN A 110 -3.77 -17.71 -5.75
C GLN A 110 -2.32 -17.24 -5.56
N LEU A 111 -2.16 -16.07 -4.95
CA LEU A 111 -0.85 -15.52 -4.59
C LEU A 111 -0.70 -15.42 -3.09
N ASP A 112 0.52 -15.66 -2.62
CA ASP A 112 0.91 -15.29 -1.27
C ASP A 112 1.40 -13.85 -1.24
N LEU A 113 1.49 -13.27 -0.04
CA LEU A 113 2.02 -11.93 0.12
C LEU A 113 3.46 -11.90 -0.41
N PRO A 114 3.78 -11.00 -1.36
CA PRO A 114 5.14 -10.95 -1.90
C PRO A 114 6.13 -10.45 -0.85
N ASP A 115 7.37 -10.92 -0.96
CA ASP A 115 8.49 -10.39 -0.20
C ASP A 115 8.86 -9.00 -0.73
N GLU A 116 9.30 -8.11 0.15
CA GLU A 116 9.74 -6.77 -0.28
C GLU A 116 10.87 -6.85 -1.31
N GLU A 117 11.72 -7.86 -1.24
CA GLU A 117 12.82 -8.06 -2.18
C GLU A 117 12.33 -8.44 -3.57
N ALA A 118 11.11 -8.93 -3.70
CA ALA A 118 10.52 -9.29 -4.99
C ALA A 118 10.00 -8.09 -5.77
N LEU A 119 9.90 -6.92 -5.13
CA LEU A 119 9.37 -5.72 -5.77
C LEU A 119 10.32 -5.19 -6.84
N ILE A 120 9.75 -4.82 -7.97
CA ILE A 120 10.46 -4.21 -9.10
C ILE A 120 9.89 -2.81 -9.27
N PHE A 121 10.76 -1.84 -9.09
CA PHE A 121 10.34 -0.42 -9.15
C PHE A 121 10.62 0.22 -10.50
#